data_dd7462fd53c32f394bbe6aa0dffd3745
#
_entry.id   dd7462fd53c32f394bbe6aa0dffd3745
#
_cell.length_a   1.000
_cell.length_b   1.000
_cell.length_c   1.000
_cell.angle_alpha   90.00
_cell.angle_beta   90.00
_cell.angle_gamma   90.00
#
_symmetry.space_group_name_H-M   'P 1'
#
loop_
_entity.id
_entity.type
_entity.pdbx_description
1 polymer ?
#
loop_
_entity_poly.entity_id
_entity_poly.type
_entity_poly.pdbx_seq_one_letter_code
_entity_poly.pdbx_strand_id
1 'polypeptide(L)'
;MRKSIILLALILGGVTANAQSVVEGTKVTDNWSVEVNAGAITPLTHSAFFKSMRPAFGVGFSKQLTPNFGLGFQGMGYVNTTQSKTAFDASDVSLLGKVNLMNLFGTYLGTPRVFEIEAVAGVGWLHYYASGDGDENSWSTRFGMNFNFNMGESKAWTIGIRPAIVYDMQGDYNQAKSRFNANNAAFEITAGLTYHFATSNGTHYFNKVRVYNQAEIDELNSSINALRGQVNTRDNELNTANQRINGLQQELNDCRTKIVPVETVVKTARIPESIITFRQGRSSVDASQLPNVERVASYMN
;
A
#
# COMPACT_ATOMS: atom_id res chain seq x y z
N MET A 1 17.83 -33.18 -26.46
CA MET A 1 17.96 -31.71 -26.53
C MET A 1 16.74 -31.01 -27.12
N ARG A 2 16.20 -31.36 -28.30
CA ARG A 2 15.01 -30.69 -28.87
C ARG A 2 13.74 -30.76 -28.01
N LYS A 3 13.48 -31.90 -27.31
CA LYS A 3 12.28 -32.07 -26.47
C LYS A 3 12.32 -31.22 -25.18
N SER A 4 13.51 -31.01 -24.59
CA SER A 4 13.66 -30.19 -23.38
C SER A 4 13.54 -28.69 -23.65
N ILE A 5 13.99 -28.23 -24.83
CA ILE A 5 13.84 -26.83 -25.28
C ILE A 5 12.36 -26.53 -25.57
N ILE A 6 11.63 -27.50 -26.14
CA ILE A 6 10.19 -27.37 -26.40
C ILE A 6 9.39 -27.29 -25.09
N LEU A 7 9.78 -28.07 -24.05
CA LEU A 7 9.15 -28.03 -22.74
C LEU A 7 9.39 -26.68 -22.06
N LEU A 8 10.60 -26.15 -22.12
CA LEU A 8 10.95 -24.84 -21.59
C LEU A 8 10.22 -23.71 -22.34
N ALA A 9 10.10 -23.81 -23.65
CA ALA A 9 9.34 -22.86 -24.47
C ALA A 9 7.83 -22.95 -24.23
N LEU A 10 7.28 -24.12 -23.95
CA LEU A 10 5.88 -24.31 -23.56
C LEU A 10 5.58 -23.74 -22.18
N ILE A 11 6.51 -23.89 -21.21
CA ILE A 11 6.37 -23.30 -19.88
C ILE A 11 6.43 -21.77 -19.98
N LEU A 12 7.32 -21.21 -20.79
CA LEU A 12 7.43 -19.76 -21.01
C LEU A 12 6.26 -19.21 -21.85
N GLY A 13 5.75 -19.98 -22.82
CA GLY A 13 4.62 -19.57 -23.68
C GLY A 13 3.25 -19.75 -23.03
N GLY A 14 3.07 -20.73 -22.15
CA GLY A 14 1.80 -20.97 -21.45
C GLY A 14 1.48 -19.95 -20.33
N VAL A 15 2.49 -19.22 -19.88
CA VAL A 15 2.36 -18.21 -18.81
C VAL A 15 1.74 -16.88 -19.32
N THR A 16 1.67 -16.70 -20.65
CA THR A 16 1.17 -15.44 -21.24
C THR A 16 -0.35 -15.39 -21.44
N ALA A 17 -1.07 -16.47 -21.20
CA ALA A 17 -2.49 -16.58 -21.57
C ALA A 17 -3.51 -16.14 -20.50
N ASN A 18 -3.07 -15.86 -19.26
CA ASN A 18 -3.98 -15.37 -18.22
C ASN A 18 -3.78 -13.88 -17.98
N ALA A 19 -4.85 -13.13 -18.21
CA ALA A 19 -5.07 -11.71 -17.91
C ALA A 19 -3.82 -10.97 -17.37
N GLN A 20 -2.94 -10.57 -18.28
CA GLN A 20 -1.80 -9.74 -17.90
C GLN A 20 -2.33 -8.48 -17.24
N SER A 21 -2.14 -8.40 -15.92
CA SER A 21 -2.30 -7.11 -15.24
C SER A 21 -1.37 -6.13 -15.95
N VAL A 22 -1.91 -5.12 -16.61
CA VAL A 22 -1.09 -4.08 -17.21
C VAL A 22 -0.37 -3.37 -16.09
N VAL A 23 0.95 -3.49 -16.05
CA VAL A 23 1.80 -2.85 -15.05
C VAL A 23 2.57 -1.71 -15.70
N GLU A 24 2.94 -0.72 -14.88
CA GLU A 24 3.80 0.37 -15.34
C GLU A 24 5.13 -0.17 -15.85
N GLY A 25 5.64 0.45 -16.91
CA GLY A 25 6.98 0.15 -17.43
C GLY A 25 8.03 0.42 -16.35
N THR A 26 9.00 -0.48 -16.24
CA THR A 26 10.09 -0.39 -15.27
C THR A 26 11.42 -0.13 -15.95
N LYS A 27 12.32 0.56 -15.27
CA LYS A 27 13.70 0.78 -15.73
C LYS A 27 14.57 -0.45 -15.38
N VAL A 28 15.73 -0.55 -16.03
CA VAL A 28 16.69 -1.63 -15.73
C VAL A 28 17.12 -1.63 -14.27
N THR A 29 17.16 -0.47 -13.63
CA THR A 29 17.54 -0.29 -12.22
C THR A 29 16.45 -0.66 -11.22
N ASP A 30 15.21 -0.89 -11.67
CA ASP A 30 14.07 -1.15 -10.82
C ASP A 30 13.94 -2.64 -10.42
N ASN A 31 13.25 -2.89 -9.30
CA ASN A 31 12.86 -4.22 -8.81
C ASN A 31 14.05 -5.17 -8.53
N TRP A 32 15.13 -4.62 -8.04
CA TRP A 32 16.27 -5.38 -7.55
C TRP A 32 16.11 -5.69 -6.07
N SER A 33 16.70 -6.82 -5.66
CA SER A 33 16.79 -7.21 -4.26
C SER A 33 18.12 -7.88 -3.97
N VAL A 34 18.53 -7.79 -2.72
CA VAL A 34 19.70 -8.50 -2.18
C VAL A 34 19.21 -9.43 -1.08
N GLU A 35 19.83 -10.63 -1.01
CA GLU A 35 19.47 -11.61 0.00
C GLU A 35 20.72 -12.19 0.67
N VAL A 36 20.56 -12.53 1.95
CA VAL A 36 21.51 -13.33 2.71
C VAL A 36 20.80 -14.59 3.18
N ASN A 37 21.49 -15.71 3.09
CA ASN A 37 20.93 -17.04 3.38
C ASN A 37 21.83 -17.76 4.38
N ALA A 38 21.21 -18.46 5.32
CA ALA A 38 21.90 -19.36 6.25
C ALA A 38 21.04 -20.60 6.49
N GLY A 39 21.66 -21.75 6.57
CA GLY A 39 20.94 -23.00 6.77
C GLY A 39 21.86 -24.22 6.72
N ALA A 40 21.38 -25.25 6.09
CA ALA A 40 22.09 -26.50 6.04
C ALA A 40 21.85 -27.29 4.74
N ILE A 41 22.81 -28.11 4.37
CA ILE A 41 22.75 -29.02 3.25
C ILE A 41 23.07 -30.44 3.73
N THR A 42 22.44 -31.46 3.15
CA THR A 42 22.68 -32.84 3.44
C THR A 42 22.54 -33.69 2.18
N PRO A 43 23.35 -34.75 1.97
CA PRO A 43 23.15 -35.68 0.87
C PRO A 43 21.73 -36.27 0.90
N LEU A 44 21.11 -36.40 -0.28
CA LEU A 44 19.74 -36.91 -0.39
C LEU A 44 19.65 -38.42 -0.13
N THR A 45 20.72 -39.17 -0.47
CA THR A 45 20.78 -40.62 -0.37
C THR A 45 22.11 -41.05 0.25
N HIS A 46 22.23 -42.32 0.60
CA HIS A 46 23.44 -42.99 1.08
C HIS A 46 24.09 -42.46 2.37
N SER A 47 23.38 -41.60 3.11
CA SER A 47 23.87 -41.07 4.38
C SER A 47 22.71 -40.82 5.36
N ALA A 48 23.06 -40.75 6.65
CA ALA A 48 22.09 -40.41 7.68
C ALA A 48 21.72 -38.93 7.55
N PHE A 49 20.49 -38.61 7.15
CA PHE A 49 20.02 -37.31 6.76
C PHE A 49 20.43 -36.18 7.75
N PHE A 50 20.05 -36.31 9.01
CA PHE A 50 20.38 -35.28 10.02
C PHE A 50 21.85 -35.33 10.47
N LYS A 51 22.48 -36.50 10.52
CA LYS A 51 23.87 -36.65 10.97
C LYS A 51 24.86 -36.09 9.95
N SER A 52 24.49 -36.13 8.66
CA SER A 52 25.32 -35.63 7.56
C SER A 52 25.02 -34.20 7.17
N MET A 53 24.17 -33.53 7.95
CA MET A 53 23.80 -32.15 7.71
C MET A 53 24.97 -31.19 8.00
N ARG A 54 25.25 -30.28 7.09
CA ARG A 54 26.37 -29.35 7.14
C ARG A 54 25.86 -27.91 7.01
N PRO A 55 26.51 -26.95 7.67
CA PRO A 55 26.15 -25.55 7.51
C PRO A 55 26.30 -25.06 6.07
N ALA A 56 25.34 -24.23 5.65
CA ALA A 56 25.33 -23.57 4.36
C ALA A 56 25.04 -22.08 4.55
N PHE A 57 25.81 -21.25 3.87
CA PHE A 57 25.65 -19.80 3.89
C PHE A 57 25.70 -19.27 2.46
N GLY A 58 24.96 -18.19 2.20
CA GLY A 58 24.97 -17.64 0.87
C GLY A 58 24.49 -16.20 0.80
N VAL A 59 24.78 -15.62 -0.34
CA VAL A 59 24.29 -14.29 -0.72
C VAL A 59 23.69 -14.37 -2.11
N GLY A 60 22.74 -13.50 -2.39
CA GLY A 60 22.09 -13.46 -3.70
C GLY A 60 21.66 -12.08 -4.08
N PHE A 61 21.54 -11.89 -5.39
CA PHE A 61 20.94 -10.74 -6.01
C PHE A 61 19.83 -11.21 -6.93
N SER A 62 18.71 -10.54 -6.89
CA SER A 62 17.58 -10.88 -7.76
C SER A 62 17.00 -9.65 -8.39
N LYS A 63 16.49 -9.82 -9.61
CA LYS A 63 15.71 -8.83 -10.32
C LYS A 63 14.36 -9.41 -10.69
N GLN A 64 13.29 -8.78 -10.24
CA GLN A 64 11.96 -9.12 -10.70
C GLN A 64 11.74 -8.48 -12.08
N LEU A 65 11.48 -9.30 -13.10
CA LEU A 65 11.27 -8.87 -14.48
C LEU A 65 9.80 -8.55 -14.76
N THR A 66 8.92 -9.35 -14.17
CA THR A 66 7.46 -9.17 -14.21
C THR A 66 6.89 -9.50 -12.84
N PRO A 67 5.64 -9.20 -12.52
CA PRO A 67 5.03 -9.61 -11.26
C PRO A 67 5.10 -11.12 -10.98
N ASN A 68 5.21 -11.94 -12.04
CA ASN A 68 5.19 -13.38 -11.96
C ASN A 68 6.57 -14.01 -12.07
N PHE A 69 7.52 -13.34 -12.73
CA PHE A 69 8.81 -13.91 -13.08
C PHE A 69 10.00 -13.03 -12.68
N GLY A 70 10.99 -13.62 -12.06
CA GLY A 70 12.25 -13.00 -11.67
C GLY A 70 13.46 -13.81 -12.06
N LEU A 71 14.60 -13.17 -12.13
CA LEU A 71 15.92 -13.80 -12.27
C LEU A 71 16.74 -13.51 -11.01
N GLY A 72 17.54 -14.49 -10.59
CA GLY A 72 18.43 -14.36 -9.45
C GLY A 72 19.81 -14.90 -9.75
N PHE A 73 20.79 -14.34 -9.09
CA PHE A 73 22.15 -14.83 -9.02
C PHE A 73 22.45 -15.13 -7.56
N GLN A 74 22.91 -16.34 -7.25
CA GLN A 74 23.15 -16.80 -5.88
C GLN A 74 24.51 -17.46 -5.76
N GLY A 75 25.27 -17.09 -4.74
CA GLY A 75 26.47 -17.76 -4.31
C GLY A 75 26.24 -18.45 -2.97
N MET A 76 26.53 -19.74 -2.88
CA MET A 76 26.43 -20.54 -1.66
C MET A 76 27.79 -21.11 -1.29
N GLY A 77 28.09 -21.13 0.00
CA GLY A 77 29.26 -21.82 0.56
C GLY A 77 28.80 -22.90 1.54
N TYR A 78 29.41 -24.09 1.44
CA TYR A 78 29.12 -25.24 2.28
C TYR A 78 30.30 -25.54 3.18
N VAL A 79 30.06 -25.55 4.48
CA VAL A 79 31.13 -25.68 5.49
C VAL A 79 31.22 -27.11 5.99
N ASN A 80 32.41 -27.72 5.94
CA ASN A 80 32.70 -28.97 6.62
C ASN A 80 33.95 -28.79 7.50
N THR A 81 33.80 -29.10 8.75
CA THR A 81 34.86 -28.97 9.73
C THR A 81 35.81 -30.16 9.79
N THR A 82 35.57 -31.21 9.01
CA THR A 82 36.27 -32.52 9.20
C THR A 82 37.13 -33.02 8.05
N GLN A 83 36.92 -32.59 6.81
CA GLN A 83 37.64 -33.17 5.66
C GLN A 83 38.41 -32.15 4.83
N SER A 84 37.92 -30.93 4.63
CA SER A 84 38.69 -29.90 3.95
C SER A 84 39.54 -29.12 4.94
N LYS A 85 40.76 -28.78 4.57
CA LYS A 85 41.61 -27.84 5.33
C LYS A 85 41.22 -26.37 5.05
N THR A 86 40.20 -26.17 4.21
CA THR A 86 39.67 -24.86 3.85
C THR A 86 38.41 -24.59 4.67
N ALA A 87 37.98 -23.32 4.77
CA ALA A 87 36.77 -22.90 5.46
C ALA A 87 35.51 -23.45 4.79
N PHE A 88 35.56 -23.74 3.49
CA PHE A 88 34.46 -24.30 2.71
C PHE A 88 34.88 -25.65 2.10
N ASP A 89 33.98 -26.62 2.10
CA ASP A 89 34.14 -27.87 1.36
C ASP A 89 33.78 -27.72 -0.10
N ALA A 90 32.74 -26.93 -0.35
CA ALA A 90 32.25 -26.61 -1.69
C ALA A 90 31.63 -25.21 -1.74
N SER A 91 31.60 -24.66 -2.92
CA SER A 91 30.83 -23.49 -3.24
C SER A 91 30.02 -23.68 -4.51
N ASP A 92 28.82 -23.11 -4.56
CA ASP A 92 27.92 -23.16 -5.72
C ASP A 92 27.55 -21.72 -6.13
N VAL A 93 27.74 -21.41 -7.40
CA VAL A 93 27.35 -20.11 -7.98
C VAL A 93 26.30 -20.39 -9.04
N SER A 94 25.06 -19.95 -8.79
CA SER A 94 23.92 -20.34 -9.59
C SER A 94 23.18 -19.15 -10.18
N LEU A 95 22.70 -19.31 -11.41
CA LEU A 95 21.69 -18.46 -12.04
C LEU A 95 20.33 -19.11 -11.86
N LEU A 96 19.38 -18.37 -11.27
CA LEU A 96 18.07 -18.86 -10.86
C LEU A 96 16.95 -18.16 -11.63
N GLY A 97 15.99 -18.94 -12.11
CA GLY A 97 14.68 -18.45 -12.48
C GLY A 97 13.73 -18.59 -11.28
N LYS A 98 12.98 -17.54 -10.98
CA LYS A 98 12.01 -17.50 -9.87
C LYS A 98 10.63 -17.25 -10.45
N VAL A 99 9.62 -18.02 -10.06
CA VAL A 99 8.23 -17.88 -10.51
C VAL A 99 7.34 -17.72 -9.30
N ASN A 100 6.70 -16.58 -9.15
CA ASN A 100 5.73 -16.33 -8.08
C ASN A 100 4.42 -17.07 -8.39
N LEU A 101 4.18 -18.18 -7.70
CA LEU A 101 3.02 -19.03 -7.92
C LEU A 101 1.72 -18.36 -7.48
N MET A 102 1.77 -17.53 -6.44
CA MET A 102 0.59 -16.83 -5.94
C MET A 102 0.10 -15.77 -6.94
N ASN A 103 1.02 -15.14 -7.68
CA ASN A 103 0.67 -14.19 -8.74
C ASN A 103 0.29 -14.92 -10.04
N LEU A 104 0.92 -16.05 -10.32
CA LEU A 104 0.64 -16.84 -11.52
C LEU A 104 -0.78 -17.43 -11.49
N PHE A 105 -1.18 -18.03 -10.36
CA PHE A 105 -2.49 -18.68 -10.23
C PHE A 105 -3.58 -17.78 -9.64
N GLY A 106 -3.19 -16.77 -8.84
CA GLY A 106 -4.12 -15.95 -8.07
C GLY A 106 -4.19 -14.48 -8.50
N THR A 107 -3.68 -14.09 -9.63
CA THR A 107 -3.62 -12.70 -10.16
C THR A 107 -2.78 -11.76 -9.28
N TYR A 108 -1.95 -10.92 -9.88
CA TYR A 108 -1.18 -9.90 -9.18
C TYR A 108 -2.09 -8.81 -8.61
N LEU A 109 -1.92 -8.47 -7.32
CA LEU A 109 -2.77 -7.48 -6.62
C LEU A 109 -2.34 -6.02 -6.84
N GLY A 110 -1.14 -5.77 -7.35
CA GLY A 110 -0.53 -4.44 -7.45
C GLY A 110 0.36 -4.09 -6.26
N THR A 111 0.39 -4.94 -5.25
CA THR A 111 1.27 -4.86 -4.07
C THR A 111 1.68 -6.26 -3.67
N PRO A 112 2.86 -6.48 -3.06
CA PRO A 112 3.26 -7.78 -2.54
C PRO A 112 2.27 -8.28 -1.47
N ARG A 113 2.00 -9.57 -1.46
CA ARG A 113 1.22 -10.21 -0.38
C ARG A 113 2.07 -10.32 0.88
N VAL A 114 1.44 -10.54 2.02
CA VAL A 114 2.16 -10.83 3.27
C VAL A 114 2.89 -12.16 3.15
N PHE A 115 2.27 -13.14 2.50
CA PHE A 115 2.85 -14.46 2.23
C PHE A 115 2.84 -14.75 0.74
N GLU A 116 3.97 -15.21 0.20
CA GLU A 116 4.13 -15.57 -1.20
C GLU A 116 4.94 -16.85 -1.33
N ILE A 117 4.58 -17.65 -2.33
CA ILE A 117 5.29 -18.89 -2.68
C ILE A 117 5.87 -18.71 -4.07
N GLU A 118 7.19 -18.96 -4.17
CA GLU A 118 7.90 -18.95 -5.44
C GLU A 118 8.47 -20.34 -5.74
N ALA A 119 8.30 -20.80 -6.96
CA ALA A 119 9.08 -21.90 -7.48
C ALA A 119 10.41 -21.38 -8.02
N VAL A 120 11.48 -22.12 -7.75
CA VAL A 120 12.85 -21.76 -8.14
C VAL A 120 13.48 -22.91 -8.90
N ALA A 121 14.07 -22.59 -10.05
CA ALA A 121 14.89 -23.53 -10.80
C ALA A 121 16.11 -22.82 -11.34
N GLY A 122 17.25 -23.48 -11.37
CA GLY A 122 18.48 -22.85 -11.84
C GLY A 122 19.58 -23.82 -12.22
N VAL A 123 20.60 -23.24 -12.81
CA VAL A 123 21.85 -23.93 -13.17
C VAL A 123 23.01 -23.18 -12.54
N GLY A 124 24.01 -23.91 -12.10
CA GLY A 124 25.15 -23.32 -11.41
C GLY A 124 26.47 -24.01 -11.72
N TRP A 125 27.51 -23.44 -11.17
CA TRP A 125 28.85 -23.94 -11.14
C TRP A 125 29.19 -24.33 -9.69
N LEU A 126 29.42 -25.63 -9.49
CA LEU A 126 29.75 -26.24 -8.22
C LEU A 126 31.25 -26.50 -8.17
N HIS A 127 31.92 -25.98 -7.17
CA HIS A 127 33.34 -26.14 -6.96
C HIS A 127 33.57 -26.84 -5.64
N TYR A 128 34.30 -27.94 -5.67
CA TYR A 128 34.74 -28.72 -4.50
C TYR A 128 36.20 -28.39 -4.18
N TYR A 129 36.44 -28.04 -2.94
CA TYR A 129 37.77 -27.77 -2.40
C TYR A 129 38.35 -29.10 -1.89
N ALA A 130 39.13 -29.76 -2.70
CA ALA A 130 39.75 -31.05 -2.34
C ALA A 130 41.10 -30.84 -1.67
N SER A 131 41.28 -31.44 -0.49
CA SER A 131 42.52 -31.39 0.26
C SER A 131 43.50 -32.43 -0.26
N GLY A 132 44.35 -32.06 -1.19
CA GLY A 132 45.52 -32.86 -1.60
C GLY A 132 45.48 -33.48 -3.00
N ASP A 133 44.32 -33.73 -3.58
CA ASP A 133 44.13 -34.37 -4.89
C ASP A 133 43.73 -33.41 -6.03
N GLY A 134 43.70 -32.10 -5.73
CA GLY A 134 43.27 -31.06 -6.65
C GLY A 134 41.76 -30.74 -6.53
N ASP A 135 41.39 -29.50 -6.82
CA ASP A 135 40.01 -29.02 -6.77
C ASP A 135 39.19 -29.57 -7.94
N GLU A 136 37.92 -29.81 -7.70
CA GLU A 136 37.00 -30.35 -8.69
C GLU A 136 35.91 -29.36 -9.04
N ASN A 137 35.52 -29.33 -10.31
CA ASN A 137 34.46 -28.48 -10.83
C ASN A 137 33.36 -29.33 -11.45
N SER A 138 32.12 -28.95 -11.17
CA SER A 138 30.95 -29.60 -11.69
C SER A 138 29.87 -28.56 -12.07
N TRP A 139 28.94 -28.97 -12.90
CA TRP A 139 27.70 -28.23 -13.11
C TRP A 139 26.68 -28.66 -12.07
N SER A 140 26.03 -27.66 -11.47
CA SER A 140 24.89 -27.88 -10.58
C SER A 140 23.57 -27.58 -11.27
N THR A 141 22.52 -28.22 -10.81
CA THR A 141 21.14 -27.83 -11.12
C THR A 141 20.34 -27.81 -9.84
N ARG A 142 19.61 -26.72 -9.63
CA ARG A 142 18.85 -26.50 -8.41
C ARG A 142 17.36 -26.44 -8.73
N PHE A 143 16.54 -27.11 -7.91
CA PHE A 143 15.09 -27.00 -7.90
C PHE A 143 14.62 -26.78 -6.47
N GLY A 144 13.78 -25.77 -6.25
CA GLY A 144 13.34 -25.45 -4.91
C GLY A 144 12.07 -24.60 -4.88
N MET A 145 11.69 -24.28 -3.67
CA MET A 145 10.58 -23.36 -3.40
C MET A 145 11.02 -22.34 -2.35
N ASN A 146 10.57 -21.12 -2.51
CA ASN A 146 10.72 -20.07 -1.50
C ASN A 146 9.37 -19.80 -0.88
N PHE A 147 9.29 -19.91 0.44
CA PHE A 147 8.14 -19.50 1.25
C PHE A 147 8.48 -18.16 1.87
N ASN A 148 8.01 -17.09 1.27
CA ASN A 148 8.37 -15.72 1.57
C ASN A 148 7.33 -15.05 2.46
N PHE A 149 7.77 -14.41 3.55
CA PHE A 149 6.95 -13.58 4.45
C PHE A 149 7.42 -12.14 4.34
N ASN A 150 6.63 -11.32 3.70
CA ASN A 150 6.92 -9.90 3.48
C ASN A 150 6.51 -9.08 4.69
N MET A 151 7.45 -8.30 5.25
CA MET A 151 7.31 -7.62 6.52
C MET A 151 7.21 -6.10 6.38
N GLY A 152 6.53 -5.50 7.36
CA GLY A 152 6.34 -4.05 7.45
C GLY A 152 5.27 -3.54 6.51
N GLU A 153 4.91 -2.29 6.64
CA GLU A 153 3.91 -1.64 5.79
C GLU A 153 4.37 -1.55 4.33
N SER A 154 5.62 -1.17 4.13
CA SER A 154 6.22 -1.11 2.80
C SER A 154 6.53 -2.48 2.21
N LYS A 155 6.60 -3.55 3.04
CA LYS A 155 7.01 -4.91 2.63
C LYS A 155 8.36 -4.97 1.91
N ALA A 156 9.25 -4.05 2.24
CA ALA A 156 10.59 -3.97 1.65
C ALA A 156 11.53 -5.06 2.19
N TRP A 157 11.17 -5.70 3.30
CA TRP A 157 11.90 -6.80 3.90
C TRP A 157 11.12 -8.10 3.79
N THR A 158 11.80 -9.17 3.45
CA THR A 158 11.22 -10.52 3.35
C THR A 158 12.06 -11.51 4.13
N ILE A 159 11.42 -12.29 5.00
CA ILE A 159 12.01 -13.50 5.58
C ILE A 159 11.49 -14.70 4.77
N GLY A 160 12.37 -15.57 4.34
CA GLY A 160 12.01 -16.75 3.55
C GLY A 160 12.57 -18.04 4.11
N ILE A 161 11.84 -19.13 3.95
CA ILE A 161 12.32 -20.51 4.13
C ILE A 161 12.44 -21.11 2.73
N ARG A 162 13.60 -21.67 2.41
CA ARG A 162 14.00 -22.05 1.04
C ARG A 162 14.50 -23.48 0.98
N PRO A 163 13.63 -24.49 0.95
CA PRO A 163 14.00 -25.85 0.65
C PRO A 163 14.34 -25.99 -0.85
N ALA A 164 15.41 -26.70 -1.13
CA ALA A 164 15.85 -26.99 -2.50
C ALA A 164 16.54 -28.35 -2.60
N ILE A 165 16.51 -28.92 -3.79
CA ILE A 165 17.35 -30.07 -4.16
C ILE A 165 18.39 -29.56 -5.14
N VAL A 166 19.64 -29.77 -4.82
CA VAL A 166 20.80 -29.40 -5.62
C VAL A 166 21.40 -30.68 -6.19
N TYR A 167 21.44 -30.81 -7.50
CA TYR A 167 22.05 -31.92 -8.21
C TYR A 167 23.45 -31.56 -8.65
N ASP A 168 24.43 -32.39 -8.31
CA ASP A 168 25.73 -32.44 -8.99
C ASP A 168 25.57 -33.24 -10.29
N MET A 169 25.74 -32.54 -11.42
CA MET A 169 25.48 -33.10 -12.74
C MET A 169 26.63 -33.95 -13.29
N GLN A 170 27.81 -33.90 -12.67
CA GLN A 170 29.03 -34.63 -13.10
C GLN A 170 29.58 -35.57 -12.05
N GLY A 171 28.91 -35.77 -10.93
CA GLY A 171 29.38 -36.54 -9.78
C GLY A 171 29.61 -38.03 -9.99
N ASP A 172 29.76 -38.48 -11.23
CA ASP A 172 30.02 -39.86 -11.58
C ASP A 172 31.16 -39.89 -12.62
N TYR A 173 32.40 -39.99 -12.15
CA TYR A 173 33.66 -39.89 -12.93
C TYR A 173 33.73 -40.79 -14.16
N ASN A 174 32.93 -41.84 -14.21
CA ASN A 174 32.95 -42.82 -15.28
C ASN A 174 31.91 -42.59 -16.36
N GLN A 175 31.14 -41.50 -16.30
CA GLN A 175 30.06 -41.23 -17.27
C GLN A 175 30.23 -39.89 -18.01
N ALA A 176 30.50 -39.97 -19.28
CA ALA A 176 30.64 -38.83 -20.17
C ALA A 176 29.34 -37.97 -20.40
N LYS A 177 28.28 -38.17 -19.61
CA LYS A 177 26.99 -37.47 -19.79
C LYS A 177 26.47 -36.95 -18.48
N SER A 178 26.23 -35.65 -18.42
CA SER A 178 25.50 -35.01 -17.33
C SER A 178 24.08 -35.57 -17.23
N ARG A 179 23.64 -35.95 -16.03
CA ARG A 179 22.32 -36.53 -15.78
C ARG A 179 21.82 -36.20 -14.36
N PHE A 180 20.53 -36.21 -14.18
CA PHE A 180 19.92 -36.15 -12.86
C PHE A 180 20.07 -37.53 -12.18
N ASN A 181 20.90 -37.58 -11.15
CA ASN A 181 21.11 -38.74 -10.32
C ASN A 181 20.84 -38.36 -8.85
N ALA A 182 19.85 -39.01 -8.25
CA ALA A 182 19.50 -38.75 -6.85
C ALA A 182 20.67 -39.08 -5.88
N ASN A 183 21.60 -39.97 -6.26
CA ASN A 183 22.76 -40.28 -5.46
C ASN A 183 23.79 -39.15 -5.40
N ASN A 184 23.76 -38.26 -6.39
CA ASN A 184 24.59 -37.04 -6.48
C ASN A 184 23.78 -35.82 -6.18
N ALA A 185 22.68 -35.93 -5.44
CA ALA A 185 21.82 -34.85 -5.05
C ALA A 185 21.93 -34.56 -3.56
N ALA A 186 21.81 -33.32 -3.20
CA ALA A 186 21.76 -32.87 -1.82
C ALA A 186 20.45 -32.08 -1.58
N PHE A 187 19.87 -32.29 -0.42
CA PHE A 187 18.78 -31.45 0.09
C PHE A 187 19.37 -30.27 0.84
N GLU A 188 18.99 -29.11 0.43
CA GLU A 188 19.36 -27.84 1.07
C GLU A 188 18.11 -27.18 1.67
N ILE A 189 18.23 -26.68 2.88
CA ILE A 189 17.21 -25.86 3.51
C ILE A 189 17.87 -24.62 4.11
N THR A 190 17.44 -23.44 3.68
CA THR A 190 17.96 -22.17 4.19
C THR A 190 16.85 -21.28 4.67
N ALA A 191 17.15 -20.47 5.69
CA ALA A 191 16.39 -19.27 6.03
C ALA A 191 17.12 -18.09 5.39
N GLY A 192 16.36 -17.20 4.75
CA GLY A 192 16.90 -16.03 4.07
C GLY A 192 16.25 -14.75 4.52
N LEU A 193 17.05 -13.70 4.57
CA LEU A 193 16.58 -12.31 4.72
C LEU A 193 16.85 -11.59 3.41
N THR A 194 15.80 -11.02 2.82
CA THR A 194 15.85 -10.29 1.56
C THR A 194 15.45 -8.84 1.78
N TYR A 195 16.20 -7.91 1.19
CA TYR A 195 15.86 -6.51 1.09
C TYR A 195 15.56 -6.12 -0.35
N HIS A 196 14.42 -5.50 -0.59
CA HIS A 196 13.99 -5.01 -1.88
C HIS A 196 14.29 -3.52 -2.01
N PHE A 197 15.07 -3.15 -3.01
CA PHE A 197 15.48 -1.77 -3.24
C PHE A 197 14.30 -0.94 -3.77
N ALA A 198 14.22 0.31 -3.33
CA ALA A 198 13.26 1.25 -3.89
C ALA A 198 13.52 1.47 -5.39
N THR A 199 12.46 1.59 -6.14
CA THR A 199 12.48 1.77 -7.60
C THR A 199 12.19 3.22 -7.99
N SER A 200 12.29 3.51 -9.27
CA SER A 200 12.03 4.85 -9.82
C SER A 200 10.59 5.35 -9.63
N ASN A 201 9.64 4.46 -9.34
CA ASN A 201 8.26 4.80 -9.03
C ASN A 201 8.00 5.02 -7.52
N GLY A 202 9.05 5.00 -6.68
CA GLY A 202 8.97 5.20 -5.24
C GLY A 202 8.53 3.98 -4.43
N THR A 203 8.25 2.84 -5.09
CA THR A 203 7.95 1.54 -4.46
C THR A 203 9.11 0.57 -4.68
N HIS A 204 8.97 -0.70 -4.31
CA HIS A 204 9.92 -1.78 -4.65
C HIS A 204 9.22 -2.90 -5.43
N TYR A 205 8.04 -2.62 -5.99
CA TYR A 205 7.20 -3.56 -6.72
C TYR A 205 6.55 -2.88 -7.93
N PHE A 206 5.87 -3.65 -8.78
CA PHE A 206 5.20 -3.16 -9.96
C PHE A 206 3.88 -2.50 -9.61
N ASN A 207 3.65 -1.27 -10.04
CA ASN A 207 2.35 -0.64 -9.95
C ASN A 207 1.43 -1.17 -11.05
N LYS A 208 0.16 -1.40 -10.72
CA LYS A 208 -0.87 -1.67 -11.73
C LYS A 208 -1.23 -0.39 -12.45
N VAL A 209 -1.21 -0.43 -13.77
CA VAL A 209 -1.82 0.62 -14.59
C VAL A 209 -3.33 0.39 -14.59
N ARG A 210 -4.08 1.40 -14.19
CA ARG A 210 -5.52 1.39 -14.36
C ARG A 210 -5.80 1.64 -15.86
N VAL A 211 -6.14 0.60 -16.60
CA VAL A 211 -6.62 0.77 -17.96
C VAL A 211 -8.02 1.37 -17.84
N TYR A 212 -8.13 2.65 -18.11
CA TYR A 212 -9.43 3.31 -18.16
C TYR A 212 -10.16 2.84 -19.40
N ASN A 213 -11.38 2.37 -19.22
CA ASN A 213 -12.29 2.12 -20.32
C ASN A 213 -12.74 3.48 -20.88
N GLN A 214 -12.79 3.65 -22.22
CA GLN A 214 -13.27 4.88 -22.85
C GLN A 214 -14.69 5.25 -22.35
N ALA A 215 -15.53 4.26 -22.10
CA ALA A 215 -16.87 4.47 -21.53
C ALA A 215 -16.83 5.10 -20.13
N GLU A 216 -15.87 4.71 -19.27
CA GLU A 216 -15.68 5.29 -17.93
C GLU A 216 -15.22 6.76 -18.03
N ILE A 217 -14.34 7.06 -19.01
CA ILE A 217 -13.89 8.44 -19.28
C ILE A 217 -15.06 9.30 -19.75
N ASP A 218 -15.89 8.77 -20.65
CA ASP A 218 -17.05 9.48 -21.19
C ASP A 218 -18.11 9.72 -20.12
N GLU A 219 -18.34 8.77 -19.23
CA GLU A 219 -19.23 8.90 -18.07
C GLU A 219 -18.73 9.96 -17.10
N LEU A 220 -17.42 9.95 -16.75
CA LEU A 220 -16.81 10.97 -15.90
C LEU A 220 -16.90 12.34 -16.54
N ASN A 221 -16.62 12.48 -17.83
CA ASN A 221 -16.73 13.75 -18.55
C ASN A 221 -18.19 14.25 -18.56
N SER A 222 -19.16 13.36 -18.77
CA SER A 222 -20.59 13.68 -18.68
C SER A 222 -20.97 14.20 -17.28
N SER A 223 -20.48 13.52 -16.23
CA SER A 223 -20.69 13.94 -14.84
C SER A 223 -20.06 15.29 -14.52
N ILE A 224 -18.84 15.55 -15.01
CA ILE A 224 -18.17 16.84 -14.87
C ILE A 224 -18.97 17.94 -15.55
N ASN A 225 -19.48 17.69 -16.76
CA ASN A 225 -20.27 18.68 -17.48
C ASN A 225 -21.63 18.97 -16.81
N ALA A 226 -22.26 17.92 -16.25
CA ALA A 226 -23.48 18.07 -15.46
C ALA A 226 -23.25 18.90 -14.19
N LEU A 227 -22.16 18.62 -13.47
CA LEU A 227 -21.78 19.38 -12.27
C LEU A 227 -21.46 20.85 -12.60
N ARG A 228 -20.74 21.11 -13.70
CA ARG A 228 -20.49 22.47 -14.18
C ARG A 228 -21.79 23.21 -14.49
N GLY A 229 -22.75 22.53 -15.11
CA GLY A 229 -24.10 23.07 -15.35
C GLY A 229 -24.81 23.44 -14.03
N GLN A 230 -24.75 22.57 -13.03
CA GLN A 230 -25.33 22.85 -11.71
C GLN A 230 -24.65 24.04 -11.03
N VAL A 231 -23.31 24.13 -11.07
CA VAL A 231 -22.58 25.28 -10.51
C VAL A 231 -23.03 26.56 -11.18
N ASN A 232 -23.07 26.62 -12.52
CA ASN A 232 -23.52 27.80 -13.24
C ASN A 232 -24.97 28.21 -12.87
N THR A 233 -25.85 27.21 -12.69
CA THR A 233 -27.23 27.48 -12.25
C THR A 233 -27.24 28.09 -10.85
N ARG A 234 -26.47 27.54 -9.92
CA ARG A 234 -26.37 28.06 -8.54
C ARG A 234 -25.75 29.44 -8.48
N ASP A 235 -24.75 29.74 -9.31
CA ASP A 235 -24.15 31.07 -9.43
C ASP A 235 -25.17 32.08 -9.92
N ASN A 236 -26.01 31.74 -10.90
CA ASN A 236 -27.10 32.62 -11.38
C ASN A 236 -28.17 32.83 -10.31
N GLU A 237 -28.58 31.80 -9.58
CA GLU A 237 -29.50 31.90 -8.45
C GLU A 237 -28.93 32.80 -7.35
N LEU A 238 -27.64 32.67 -7.03
CA LEU A 238 -26.94 33.50 -6.05
C LEU A 238 -26.90 34.95 -6.49
N ASN A 239 -26.56 35.20 -7.74
CA ASN A 239 -26.56 36.56 -8.29
C ASN A 239 -27.96 37.20 -8.23
N THR A 240 -29.02 36.45 -8.58
CA THR A 240 -30.42 36.92 -8.50
C THR A 240 -30.80 37.20 -7.05
N ALA A 241 -30.43 36.32 -6.11
CA ALA A 241 -30.71 36.54 -4.69
C ALA A 241 -29.97 37.78 -4.15
N ASN A 242 -28.71 37.98 -4.54
CA ASN A 242 -27.96 39.19 -4.15
C ASN A 242 -28.56 40.47 -4.72
N GLN A 243 -29.03 40.47 -5.97
CA GLN A 243 -29.74 41.61 -6.54
C GLN A 243 -31.03 41.94 -5.76
N ARG A 244 -31.78 40.87 -5.37
CA ARG A 244 -32.99 41.05 -4.55
C ARG A 244 -32.68 41.57 -3.15
N ILE A 245 -31.61 41.12 -2.51
CA ILE A 245 -31.13 41.62 -1.22
C ILE A 245 -30.78 43.10 -1.34
N ASN A 246 -30.04 43.50 -2.37
CA ASN A 246 -29.66 44.88 -2.59
C ASN A 246 -30.91 45.79 -2.84
N GLY A 247 -31.89 45.27 -3.62
CA GLY A 247 -33.17 45.96 -3.82
C GLY A 247 -33.95 46.16 -2.52
N LEU A 248 -34.08 45.10 -1.73
CA LEU A 248 -34.77 45.17 -0.42
C LEU A 248 -34.06 46.13 0.57
N GLN A 249 -32.72 46.13 0.55
CA GLN A 249 -31.94 47.09 1.36
C GLN A 249 -32.21 48.53 0.96
N GLN A 250 -32.31 48.79 -0.34
CA GLN A 250 -32.64 50.14 -0.85
C GLN A 250 -34.06 50.55 -0.46
N GLU A 251 -35.05 49.66 -0.66
CA GLU A 251 -36.43 49.90 -0.24
C GLU A 251 -36.54 50.14 1.28
N LEU A 252 -35.78 49.39 2.09
CA LEU A 252 -35.71 49.60 3.54
C LEU A 252 -35.14 50.98 3.90
N ASN A 253 -34.07 51.42 3.23
CA ASN A 253 -33.47 52.71 3.45
C ASN A 253 -34.44 53.83 3.02
N ASP A 254 -35.11 53.67 1.88
CA ASP A 254 -36.12 54.61 1.40
C ASP A 254 -37.30 54.71 2.36
N CYS A 255 -37.74 53.60 2.93
CA CYS A 255 -38.78 53.56 3.95
C CYS A 255 -38.33 54.29 5.23
N ARG A 256 -37.07 54.05 5.68
CA ARG A 256 -36.51 54.75 6.86
C ARG A 256 -36.40 56.26 6.67
N THR A 257 -36.05 56.72 5.49
CA THR A 257 -35.98 58.19 5.18
C THR A 257 -37.36 58.83 5.04
N LYS A 258 -38.41 58.04 4.68
CA LYS A 258 -39.79 58.48 4.60
C LYS A 258 -40.53 58.49 5.95
N ILE A 259 -39.98 57.88 6.98
CA ILE A 259 -40.51 57.97 8.34
C ILE A 259 -40.21 59.43 8.78
N VAL A 260 -41.16 60.34 8.50
CA VAL A 260 -41.18 61.68 9.11
C VAL A 260 -41.15 61.39 10.62
N PRO A 261 -40.27 62.07 11.38
CA PRO A 261 -40.32 61.94 12.82
C PRO A 261 -41.71 62.40 13.23
N VAL A 262 -42.53 61.47 13.73
CA VAL A 262 -43.75 61.89 14.45
C VAL A 262 -43.23 62.67 15.61
N GLU A 263 -43.38 64.00 15.51
CA GLU A 263 -43.23 64.91 16.65
C GLU A 263 -44.14 64.31 17.72
N THR A 264 -43.62 63.62 18.63
CA THR A 264 -44.32 63.24 19.86
C THR A 264 -44.60 64.59 20.55
N VAL A 265 -45.72 65.16 20.23
CA VAL A 265 -46.27 66.21 21.05
C VAL A 265 -46.50 65.61 22.41
N VAL A 266 -45.47 65.68 23.24
CA VAL A 266 -45.60 65.39 24.67
C VAL A 266 -46.57 66.47 25.17
N LYS A 267 -47.88 66.20 25.10
CA LYS A 267 -48.83 66.91 25.89
C LYS A 267 -48.44 66.73 27.33
N THR A 268 -47.65 67.64 27.86
CA THR A 268 -47.47 67.78 29.29
C THR A 268 -48.83 68.12 29.84
N ALA A 269 -49.58 67.09 30.19
CA ALA A 269 -50.79 67.24 30.96
C ALA A 269 -50.34 67.80 32.30
N ARG A 270 -50.48 69.15 32.42
CA ARG A 270 -50.33 69.80 33.70
C ARG A 270 -51.38 69.16 34.62
N ILE A 271 -50.97 68.43 35.63
CA ILE A 271 -51.84 67.91 36.66
C ILE A 271 -52.43 69.20 37.31
N PRO A 272 -53.73 69.40 37.21
CA PRO A 272 -54.31 70.56 37.84
C PRO A 272 -54.14 70.44 39.35
N GLU A 273 -53.65 71.44 40.02
CA GLU A 273 -53.50 71.45 41.45
C GLU A 273 -54.89 71.13 42.09
N SER A 274 -54.92 70.10 42.87
CA SER A 274 -56.11 69.66 43.63
C SER A 274 -55.82 69.84 45.11
N ILE A 275 -56.53 70.75 45.71
CA ILE A 275 -56.41 70.95 47.16
C ILE A 275 -57.35 69.93 47.85
N ILE A 276 -56.78 69.11 48.72
CA ILE A 276 -57.54 68.22 49.58
C ILE A 276 -57.49 68.79 50.98
N THR A 277 -58.63 69.15 51.48
CA THR A 277 -58.77 69.70 52.82
C THR A 277 -59.19 68.62 53.83
N PHE A 278 -58.54 68.64 54.98
CA PHE A 278 -58.85 67.66 56.09
C PHE A 278 -59.50 68.43 57.20
N ARG A 279 -60.49 67.86 57.89
CA ARG A 279 -61.07 68.46 59.11
C ARG A 279 -60.02 68.29 60.24
N GLN A 280 -59.92 69.30 61.07
CA GLN A 280 -58.96 69.36 62.15
C GLN A 280 -59.14 68.16 63.07
N GLY A 281 -58.02 67.37 63.27
CA GLY A 281 -58.00 66.23 64.15
C GLY A 281 -58.42 64.85 63.46
N ARG A 282 -58.60 64.84 62.12
CA ARG A 282 -58.88 63.58 61.36
C ARG A 282 -57.82 63.30 60.36
N SER A 283 -57.44 61.96 60.23
CA SER A 283 -56.50 61.44 59.25
C SER A 283 -57.18 60.80 58.04
N SER A 284 -58.50 60.80 57.95
CA SER A 284 -59.25 60.27 56.80
C SER A 284 -59.80 61.42 55.93
N VAL A 285 -59.77 61.23 54.61
CA VAL A 285 -60.31 62.17 53.64
C VAL A 285 -61.83 62.17 53.69
N ASP A 286 -62.43 63.37 53.76
CA ASP A 286 -63.88 63.51 53.76
C ASP A 286 -64.48 63.03 52.44
N ALA A 287 -65.66 62.41 52.45
CA ALA A 287 -66.35 61.91 51.26
C ALA A 287 -66.53 62.98 50.21
N SER A 288 -66.67 64.28 50.62
CA SER A 288 -66.75 65.40 49.68
C SER A 288 -65.50 65.73 48.89
N GLN A 289 -64.32 65.17 49.35
CA GLN A 289 -62.99 65.34 48.70
C GLN A 289 -62.59 64.11 47.87
N LEU A 290 -63.32 62.98 47.92
CA LEU A 290 -63.07 61.83 47.12
C LEU A 290 -62.91 62.07 45.64
N PRO A 291 -63.72 62.87 44.97
CA PRO A 291 -63.56 63.18 43.52
C PRO A 291 -62.18 63.85 43.20
N ASN A 292 -61.63 64.62 44.13
CA ASN A 292 -60.32 65.21 43.95
C ASN A 292 -59.20 64.22 44.10
N VAL A 293 -59.33 63.23 44.98
CA VAL A 293 -58.39 62.11 45.16
C VAL A 293 -58.45 61.22 43.91
N GLU A 294 -59.63 60.84 43.44
CA GLU A 294 -59.82 59.98 42.24
C GLU A 294 -59.23 60.65 40.97
N ARG A 295 -59.41 61.97 40.84
CA ARG A 295 -58.81 62.72 39.76
C ARG A 295 -57.28 62.72 39.77
N VAL A 296 -56.65 62.81 40.94
CA VAL A 296 -55.19 62.73 41.05
C VAL A 296 -54.72 61.29 40.79
N ALA A 297 -55.44 60.27 41.30
CA ALA A 297 -55.13 58.91 41.08
C ALA A 297 -55.23 58.46 39.62
N SER A 298 -56.19 59.01 38.86
CA SER A 298 -56.36 58.75 37.42
C SER A 298 -55.23 59.35 36.55
N TYR A 299 -54.46 60.25 37.05
CA TYR A 299 -53.29 60.83 36.38
C TYR A 299 -52.01 60.10 36.74
N MET A 300 -52.00 59.24 37.79
CA MET A 300 -50.83 58.48 38.27
C MET A 300 -50.72 57.03 37.69
N ASN A 301 -51.83 56.60 37.06
CA ASN A 301 -51.83 55.30 36.32
C ASN A 301 -51.69 55.59 34.80
#